data_e8edac8d533daee45782a67a98339f67
#
_entry.id   e8edac8d533daee45782a67a98339f67
#
_cell.length_a   1.000
_cell.length_b   1.000
_cell.length_c   1.000
_cell.angle_alpha   90.00
_cell.angle_beta   90.00
_cell.angle_gamma   90.00
#
_symmetry.space_group_name_H-M   'P 1'
#
loop_
_entity.id
_entity.type
_entity.pdbx_description
1 polymer ?
#
loop_
_entity_poly.entity_id
_entity_poly.type
_entity_poly.pdbx_seq_one_letter_code
_entity_poly.pdbx_strand_id
1 'polypeptide(L)'
;MHMANKKAAPAKEKKVTDKDYFDEAKSWDESEIVREKKSARRAWSAFWAMTGVVIVQAIAISTMMPLKTIENSIVRVNDTTGETEVISNLKNMDETTEQVMSRYWLAKYLRHREGYHWNTREDDRLQVGMLSDGAIQQQYADYTNPKVNPYAPIKIYGETTEVDIKVNPAITYLNGKGGVKPEKGEKDQFGETVYTALVRYTATVKKDGEMPVTTHWAATVSFVYRKEPIKVDDRLINPVGFQVISYRKDQEGG
;
A
#
# COMPACT_ATOMS: atom_id res chain seq x y z
N MET A 1 -10.04 109.40 -3.28
CA MET A 1 -10.86 109.33 -2.08
C MET A 1 -10.35 108.32 -1.13
N HIS A 2 -9.86 108.73 -0.03
CA HIS A 2 -9.26 108.25 1.20
C HIS A 2 -8.87 106.72 1.30
N MET A 3 -7.56 106.53 1.27
CA MET A 3 -6.87 105.38 1.79
C MET A 3 -6.75 105.50 3.30
N ALA A 4 -7.20 104.50 4.05
CA ALA A 4 -6.95 104.39 5.47
C ALA A 4 -5.84 103.31 5.69
N ASN A 5 -4.70 103.85 6.01
CA ASN A 5 -3.48 103.05 6.39
C ASN A 5 -3.68 102.53 7.82
N LYS A 6 -3.83 101.18 7.97
CA LYS A 6 -3.93 100.55 9.29
C LYS A 6 -2.55 100.04 9.70
N LYS A 7 -1.90 100.84 10.55
CA LYS A 7 -0.62 100.58 11.22
C LYS A 7 -0.68 99.22 11.99
N ALA A 8 0.19 98.24 11.63
CA ALA A 8 0.38 97.05 12.39
C ALA A 8 1.09 97.32 13.73
N ALA A 9 0.54 96.82 14.81
CA ALA A 9 1.13 96.90 16.13
C ALA A 9 2.31 95.91 16.24
N PRO A 10 3.39 96.27 16.97
CA PRO A 10 4.53 95.39 17.11
C PRO A 10 4.16 94.18 17.96
N ALA A 11 4.58 93.01 17.46
CA ALA A 11 4.45 91.74 18.19
C ALA A 11 5.32 91.80 19.46
N LYS A 12 4.70 91.61 20.60
CA LYS A 12 5.40 91.45 21.88
C LYS A 12 6.29 90.18 21.82
N GLU A 13 7.57 90.39 21.84
CA GLU A 13 8.56 89.29 22.12
C GLU A 13 8.24 88.70 23.47
N LYS A 14 7.77 87.48 23.46
CA LYS A 14 7.53 86.70 24.66
C LYS A 14 8.92 86.26 25.18
N LYS A 15 9.39 86.82 26.31
CA LYS A 15 10.58 86.40 26.99
C LYS A 15 10.42 84.93 27.33
N VAL A 16 11.11 84.03 26.61
CA VAL A 16 11.20 82.61 26.91
C VAL A 16 11.96 82.48 28.25
N THR A 17 11.29 81.99 29.26
CA THR A 17 11.85 81.72 30.57
C THR A 17 12.62 80.43 30.49
N ASP A 18 13.74 80.31 31.22
CA ASP A 18 14.55 79.10 31.27
C ASP A 18 13.70 77.84 31.53
N LYS A 19 12.63 77.96 32.29
CA LYS A 19 11.64 76.87 32.48
C LYS A 19 10.95 76.45 31.19
N ASP A 20 10.53 77.39 30.37
CA ASP A 20 9.84 77.07 29.10
C ASP A 20 10.77 76.35 28.13
N TYR A 21 12.08 76.67 28.14
CA TYR A 21 13.11 75.98 27.37
C TYR A 21 13.33 74.57 27.83
N PHE A 22 13.40 74.32 29.13
CA PHE A 22 13.57 72.95 29.69
C PHE A 22 12.30 72.12 29.48
N ASP A 23 11.14 72.65 29.57
CA ASP A 23 9.87 71.94 29.32
C ASP A 23 9.70 71.60 27.82
N GLU A 24 10.14 72.50 26.91
CA GLU A 24 10.16 72.25 25.50
C GLU A 24 11.18 71.17 25.10
N ALA A 25 12.39 71.21 25.64
CA ALA A 25 13.41 70.19 25.45
C ALA A 25 12.94 68.81 25.94
N LYS A 26 12.30 68.76 27.12
CA LYS A 26 11.71 67.51 27.65
C LYS A 26 10.57 66.96 26.79
N SER A 27 9.76 67.83 26.24
CA SER A 27 8.68 67.39 25.32
C SER A 27 9.23 66.84 24.00
N TRP A 28 10.36 67.33 23.52
CA TRP A 28 11.08 66.84 22.36
C TRP A 28 11.63 65.43 22.63
N ASP A 29 12.33 65.23 23.74
CA ASP A 29 12.87 63.90 24.14
C ASP A 29 11.73 62.88 24.30
N GLU A 30 10.64 63.25 24.97
CA GLU A 30 9.48 62.36 25.11
C GLU A 30 8.85 62.03 23.76
N SER A 31 8.83 62.99 22.82
CA SER A 31 8.24 62.77 21.48
C SER A 31 9.12 61.87 20.61
N GLU A 32 10.47 61.92 20.76
CA GLU A 32 11.40 61.00 20.09
C GLU A 32 11.27 59.58 20.62
N ILE A 33 11.27 59.40 21.94
CA ILE A 33 11.09 58.11 22.58
C ILE A 33 9.74 57.47 22.15
N VAL A 34 8.69 58.24 22.08
CA VAL A 34 7.37 57.75 21.62
C VAL A 34 7.41 57.38 20.14
N ARG A 35 8.12 58.12 19.30
CA ARG A 35 8.31 57.81 17.87
C ARG A 35 9.10 56.55 17.66
N GLU A 36 10.19 56.35 18.37
CA GLU A 36 11.00 55.16 18.33
C GLU A 36 10.22 53.92 18.80
N LYS A 37 9.50 54.03 19.91
CA LYS A 37 8.63 52.94 20.38
C LYS A 37 7.53 52.57 19.38
N LYS A 38 6.94 53.56 18.70
CA LYS A 38 5.94 53.31 17.65
C LYS A 38 6.55 52.70 16.41
N SER A 39 7.74 53.12 15.97
CA SER A 39 8.45 52.52 14.83
C SER A 39 8.89 51.10 15.12
N ALA A 40 9.47 50.84 16.31
CA ALA A 40 9.83 49.53 16.78
C ALA A 40 8.62 48.56 16.81
N ARG A 41 7.48 49.03 17.35
CA ARG A 41 6.24 48.24 17.37
C ARG A 41 5.72 47.90 15.96
N ARG A 42 5.81 48.85 15.02
CA ARG A 42 5.46 48.58 13.61
C ARG A 42 6.43 47.61 12.95
N ALA A 43 7.74 47.72 13.20
CA ALA A 43 8.73 46.78 12.71
C ALA A 43 8.50 45.39 13.25
N TRP A 44 8.22 45.23 14.55
CA TRP A 44 7.88 43.96 15.17
C TRP A 44 6.58 43.37 14.63
N SER A 45 5.54 44.20 14.41
CA SER A 45 4.30 43.70 13.82
C SER A 45 4.48 43.24 12.37
N ALA A 46 5.28 43.96 11.58
CA ALA A 46 5.62 43.56 10.22
C ALA A 46 6.46 42.24 10.20
N PHE A 47 7.40 42.11 11.14
CA PHE A 47 8.19 40.87 11.29
C PHE A 47 7.30 39.65 11.58
N TRP A 48 6.38 39.77 12.54
CA TRP A 48 5.46 38.67 12.86
C TRP A 48 4.49 38.35 11.72
N ALA A 49 4.03 39.36 11.00
CA ALA A 49 3.18 39.14 9.82
C ALA A 49 3.95 38.39 8.72
N MET A 50 5.21 38.77 8.46
CA MET A 50 6.04 38.11 7.46
C MET A 50 6.40 36.68 7.88
N THR A 51 6.68 36.45 9.16
CA THR A 51 6.90 35.10 9.71
C THR A 51 5.66 34.22 9.54
N GLY A 52 4.48 34.76 9.78
CA GLY A 52 3.20 34.06 9.51
C GLY A 52 3.04 33.62 8.05
N VAL A 53 3.37 34.49 7.11
CA VAL A 53 3.32 34.16 5.67
C VAL A 53 4.31 33.05 5.32
N VAL A 54 5.53 33.10 5.86
CA VAL A 54 6.55 32.05 5.63
C VAL A 54 6.09 30.68 6.17
N ILE A 55 5.47 30.66 7.35
CA ILE A 55 4.94 29.43 7.93
C ILE A 55 3.82 28.85 7.05
N VAL A 56 2.88 29.69 6.58
CA VAL A 56 1.80 29.25 5.68
C VAL A 56 2.37 28.70 4.38
N GLN A 57 3.38 29.36 3.80
CA GLN A 57 4.06 28.86 2.60
C GLN A 57 4.77 27.52 2.84
N ALA A 58 5.45 27.36 3.98
CA ALA A 58 6.12 26.12 4.33
C ALA A 58 5.12 24.96 4.48
N ILE A 59 3.97 25.21 5.09
CA ILE A 59 2.87 24.21 5.19
C ILE A 59 2.33 23.88 3.81
N ALA A 60 2.08 24.86 2.96
CA ALA A 60 1.58 24.65 1.60
C ALA A 60 2.56 23.82 0.76
N ILE A 61 3.86 24.10 0.84
CA ILE A 61 4.90 23.31 0.16
C ILE A 61 4.98 21.89 0.73
N SER A 62 4.89 21.74 2.05
CA SER A 62 4.91 20.43 2.71
C SER A 62 3.73 19.55 2.31
N THR A 63 2.54 20.13 2.13
CA THR A 63 1.36 19.40 1.67
C THR A 63 1.39 19.07 0.18
N MET A 64 2.13 19.84 -0.62
CA MET A 64 2.35 19.57 -2.06
C MET A 64 3.50 18.59 -2.34
N MET A 65 4.35 18.31 -1.36
CA MET A 65 5.53 17.46 -1.55
C MET A 65 5.26 15.97 -1.86
N PRO A 66 4.10 15.34 -1.55
CA PRO A 66 3.83 13.96 -1.97
C PRO A 66 3.43 13.80 -3.44
N LEU A 67 3.57 14.82 -4.28
CA LEU A 67 3.17 14.79 -5.70
C LEU A 67 4.15 14.06 -6.64
N LYS A 68 5.26 13.50 -6.12
CA LYS A 68 6.15 12.68 -6.95
C LYS A 68 5.96 11.20 -6.68
N THR A 69 4.79 10.68 -7.07
CA THR A 69 4.61 9.24 -7.24
C THR A 69 5.35 8.84 -8.51
N ILE A 70 6.46 8.14 -8.38
CA ILE A 70 7.16 7.54 -9.53
C ILE A 70 6.31 6.35 -9.96
N GLU A 71 5.58 6.50 -11.06
CA GLU A 71 4.86 5.40 -11.69
C GLU A 71 5.87 4.54 -12.44
N ASN A 72 6.28 3.44 -11.83
CA ASN A 72 7.06 2.42 -12.51
C ASN A 72 6.11 1.58 -13.36
N SER A 73 5.99 1.91 -14.64
CA SER A 73 5.31 1.07 -15.62
C SER A 73 6.29 -0.01 -16.07
N ILE A 74 6.06 -1.26 -15.68
CA ILE A 74 6.80 -2.40 -16.22
C ILE A 74 6.16 -2.79 -17.54
N VAL A 75 6.84 -2.51 -18.64
CA VAL A 75 6.48 -2.99 -19.97
C VAL A 75 7.10 -4.37 -20.16
N ARG A 76 6.27 -5.39 -20.24
CA ARG A 76 6.70 -6.73 -20.63
C ARG A 76 6.53 -6.87 -22.15
N VAL A 77 7.63 -7.02 -22.85
CA VAL A 77 7.61 -7.38 -24.28
C VAL A 77 7.56 -8.91 -24.35
N ASN A 78 6.54 -9.45 -25.00
CA ASN A 78 6.47 -10.87 -25.29
C ASN A 78 7.35 -11.14 -26.52
N ASP A 79 8.49 -11.77 -26.31
CA ASP A 79 9.51 -12.03 -27.35
C ASP A 79 9.01 -12.96 -28.48
N THR A 80 7.84 -13.58 -28.34
CA THR A 80 7.29 -14.53 -29.32
C THR A 80 6.23 -13.91 -30.24
N THR A 81 5.49 -12.89 -29.80
CA THR A 81 4.39 -12.28 -30.59
C THR A 81 4.60 -10.80 -30.89
N GLY A 82 5.61 -10.15 -30.30
CA GLY A 82 5.84 -8.71 -30.45
C GLY A 82 4.75 -7.82 -29.84
N GLU A 83 3.77 -8.38 -29.17
CA GLU A 83 2.71 -7.64 -28.48
C GLU A 83 3.25 -7.02 -27.19
N THR A 84 3.20 -5.71 -27.12
CA THR A 84 3.48 -4.94 -25.91
C THR A 84 2.26 -4.94 -25.01
N GLU A 85 2.22 -5.83 -24.06
CA GLU A 85 1.22 -5.80 -22.98
C GLU A 85 1.69 -4.78 -21.93
N VAL A 86 1.09 -3.60 -21.95
CA VAL A 86 1.28 -2.60 -20.89
C VAL A 86 0.55 -3.12 -19.66
N ILE A 87 1.30 -3.69 -18.72
CA ILE A 87 0.75 -4.04 -17.40
C ILE A 87 0.56 -2.72 -16.63
N SER A 88 -0.46 -1.95 -17.02
CA SER A 88 -0.80 -0.65 -16.42
C SER A 88 -1.56 -0.78 -15.09
N ASN A 89 -1.55 -1.92 -14.42
CA ASN A 89 -2.40 -2.19 -13.28
C ASN A 89 -1.70 -2.13 -11.90
N LEU A 90 -0.52 -1.53 -11.82
CA LEU A 90 0.04 -1.15 -10.51
C LEU A 90 -0.57 0.16 -9.96
N LYS A 91 -1.44 0.81 -10.75
CA LYS A 91 -1.94 2.16 -10.44
C LYS A 91 -3.09 2.21 -9.43
N ASN A 92 -3.70 1.08 -9.10
CA ASN A 92 -4.80 0.99 -8.12
C ASN A 92 -4.45 0.11 -6.92
N MET A 93 -3.18 0.03 -6.57
CA MET A 93 -2.76 -0.77 -5.43
C MET A 93 -2.57 0.10 -4.18
N ASP A 94 -3.68 0.36 -3.49
CA ASP A 94 -3.71 0.40 -2.02
C ASP A 94 -3.40 -1.00 -1.43
N GLU A 95 -2.77 -1.87 -2.23
CA GLU A 95 -2.39 -3.21 -1.79
C GLU A 95 -1.11 -3.14 -0.98
N THR A 96 -1.18 -3.66 0.22
CA THR A 96 -0.01 -3.79 1.08
C THR A 96 0.95 -4.87 0.52
N THR A 97 2.22 -4.78 0.87
CA THR A 97 3.23 -5.81 0.52
C THR A 97 2.76 -7.21 0.94
N GLU A 98 2.03 -7.32 2.06
CA GLU A 98 1.47 -8.58 2.55
C GLU A 98 0.41 -9.16 1.61
N GLN A 99 -0.40 -8.33 0.96
CA GLN A 99 -1.40 -8.78 -0.02
C GLN A 99 -0.74 -9.33 -1.28
N VAL A 100 0.25 -8.62 -1.80
CA VAL A 100 1.01 -9.06 -2.98
C VAL A 100 1.69 -10.38 -2.70
N MET A 101 2.30 -10.52 -1.51
CA MET A 101 2.95 -11.75 -1.07
C MET A 101 1.94 -12.90 -0.92
N SER A 102 0.80 -12.67 -0.26
CA SER A 102 -0.26 -13.66 -0.09
C SER A 102 -0.81 -14.13 -1.43
N ARG A 103 -1.01 -13.21 -2.39
CA ARG A 103 -1.44 -13.55 -3.76
C ARG A 103 -0.43 -14.46 -4.46
N TYR A 104 0.85 -14.16 -4.35
CA TYR A 104 1.90 -15.00 -4.93
C TYR A 104 1.87 -16.43 -4.35
N TRP A 105 1.80 -16.57 -3.03
CA TRP A 105 1.81 -17.87 -2.37
C TRP A 105 0.53 -18.66 -2.65
N LEU A 106 -0.64 -18.03 -2.65
CA LEU A 106 -1.89 -18.67 -3.02
C LEU A 106 -1.88 -19.16 -4.48
N ALA A 107 -1.38 -18.33 -5.40
CA ALA A 107 -1.26 -18.73 -6.80
C ALA A 107 -0.24 -19.86 -6.99
N LYS A 108 0.89 -19.81 -6.30
CA LYS A 108 1.88 -20.89 -6.31
C LYS A 108 1.27 -22.18 -5.77
N TYR A 109 0.63 -22.14 -4.60
CA TYR A 109 -0.02 -23.28 -4.00
C TYR A 109 -1.05 -23.94 -4.91
N LEU A 110 -1.95 -23.15 -5.51
CA LEU A 110 -2.99 -23.68 -6.40
C LEU A 110 -2.43 -24.32 -7.66
N ARG A 111 -1.37 -23.75 -8.25
CA ARG A 111 -0.73 -24.37 -9.42
C ARG A 111 -0.16 -25.74 -9.12
N HIS A 112 0.54 -25.90 -7.99
CA HIS A 112 1.09 -27.19 -7.59
C HIS A 112 0.03 -28.18 -7.11
N ARG A 113 -1.05 -27.70 -6.45
CA ARG A 113 -2.09 -28.59 -5.90
C ARG A 113 -3.05 -29.11 -6.96
N GLU A 114 -3.50 -28.23 -7.85
CA GLU A 114 -4.55 -28.52 -8.83
C GLU A 114 -4.01 -28.78 -10.23
N GLY A 115 -2.79 -28.37 -10.51
CA GLY A 115 -2.05 -28.71 -11.72
C GLY A 115 -1.65 -30.18 -11.75
N TYR A 116 -1.47 -30.70 -12.96
CA TYR A 116 -0.98 -32.06 -13.14
C TYR A 116 -0.09 -32.13 -14.38
N HIS A 117 1.17 -32.48 -14.16
CA HIS A 117 2.13 -32.81 -15.21
C HIS A 117 2.90 -34.03 -14.78
N TRP A 118 2.99 -35.03 -15.64
CA TRP A 118 3.62 -36.30 -15.32
C TRP A 118 5.06 -36.16 -14.80
N ASN A 119 5.82 -35.26 -15.41
CA ASN A 119 7.24 -35.08 -15.07
C ASN A 119 7.48 -34.30 -13.77
N THR A 120 6.55 -33.42 -13.36
CA THR A 120 6.72 -32.53 -12.18
C THR A 120 5.91 -33.00 -10.97
N ARG A 121 5.08 -34.03 -11.09
CA ARG A 121 4.13 -34.47 -10.05
C ARG A 121 4.76 -34.71 -8.66
N GLU A 122 6.00 -35.19 -8.59
CA GLU A 122 6.69 -35.42 -7.33
C GLU A 122 7.16 -34.10 -6.70
N ASP A 123 7.67 -33.17 -7.52
CA ASP A 123 8.02 -31.80 -7.09
C ASP A 123 6.78 -31.05 -6.64
N ASP A 124 5.68 -31.17 -7.37
CA ASP A 124 4.39 -30.56 -7.01
C ASP A 124 3.91 -31.07 -5.65
N ARG A 125 4.05 -32.40 -5.41
CA ARG A 125 3.71 -33.00 -4.13
C ARG A 125 4.56 -32.48 -2.98
N LEU A 126 5.85 -32.30 -3.19
CA LEU A 126 6.76 -31.72 -2.20
C LEU A 126 6.42 -30.27 -1.90
N GLN A 127 6.15 -29.46 -2.95
CA GLN A 127 5.76 -28.06 -2.79
C GLN A 127 4.44 -27.93 -2.01
N VAL A 128 3.41 -28.70 -2.36
CA VAL A 128 2.14 -28.71 -1.62
C VAL A 128 2.34 -29.15 -0.18
N GLY A 129 3.16 -30.17 0.08
CA GLY A 129 3.49 -30.63 1.42
C GLY A 129 4.12 -29.53 2.27
N MET A 130 5.10 -28.82 1.72
CA MET A 130 5.80 -27.75 2.45
C MET A 130 4.93 -26.49 2.69
N LEU A 131 3.93 -26.28 1.86
CA LEU A 131 3.01 -25.14 1.95
C LEU A 131 1.71 -25.49 2.69
N SER A 132 1.59 -26.68 3.29
CA SER A 132 0.40 -27.17 3.98
C SER A 132 0.72 -27.54 5.43
N ASP A 133 -0.27 -27.42 6.31
CA ASP A 133 -0.17 -28.03 7.63
C ASP A 133 -0.42 -29.56 7.58
N GLY A 134 -0.21 -30.26 8.70
CA GLY A 134 -0.27 -31.73 8.73
C GLY A 134 -1.62 -32.31 8.27
N ALA A 135 -2.74 -31.65 8.59
CA ALA A 135 -4.07 -32.10 8.21
C ALA A 135 -4.28 -31.99 6.69
N ILE A 136 -3.84 -30.89 6.11
CA ILE A 136 -3.95 -30.67 4.66
C ILE A 136 -2.95 -31.51 3.87
N GLN A 137 -1.77 -31.77 4.44
CA GLN A 137 -0.81 -32.74 3.87
C GLN A 137 -1.44 -34.12 3.74
N GLN A 138 -2.09 -34.61 4.80
CA GLN A 138 -2.77 -35.90 4.77
C GLN A 138 -3.93 -35.90 3.75
N GLN A 139 -4.75 -34.88 3.77
CA GLN A 139 -5.85 -34.74 2.78
C GLN A 139 -5.31 -34.81 1.33
N TYR A 140 -4.21 -34.13 1.05
CA TYR A 140 -3.60 -34.13 -0.28
C TYR A 140 -2.95 -35.46 -0.63
N ALA A 141 -2.28 -36.11 0.36
CA ALA A 141 -1.71 -37.44 0.19
C ALA A 141 -2.81 -38.47 -0.15
N ASP A 142 -3.93 -38.44 0.55
CA ASP A 142 -5.06 -39.34 0.27
C ASP A 142 -5.67 -39.06 -1.10
N TYR A 143 -5.84 -37.78 -1.48
CA TYR A 143 -6.35 -37.38 -2.80
C TYR A 143 -5.46 -37.90 -3.95
N THR A 144 -4.14 -37.82 -3.80
CA THR A 144 -3.19 -38.21 -4.86
C THR A 144 -2.85 -39.71 -4.87
N ASN A 145 -3.17 -40.42 -3.79
CA ASN A 145 -2.83 -41.83 -3.65
C ASN A 145 -3.78 -42.75 -4.41
N PRO A 146 -3.31 -43.44 -5.46
CA PRO A 146 -4.18 -44.32 -6.27
C PRO A 146 -4.67 -45.57 -5.52
N LYS A 147 -4.08 -45.92 -4.36
CA LYS A 147 -4.53 -47.04 -3.53
C LYS A 147 -5.74 -46.65 -2.67
N VAL A 148 -5.82 -45.40 -2.27
CA VAL A 148 -6.89 -44.86 -1.41
C VAL A 148 -8.00 -44.24 -2.23
N ASN A 149 -7.62 -43.46 -3.27
CA ASN A 149 -8.55 -42.73 -4.12
C ASN A 149 -8.65 -43.37 -5.52
N PRO A 150 -9.80 -43.95 -5.90
CA PRO A 150 -10.03 -44.46 -7.24
C PRO A 150 -9.92 -43.39 -8.34
N TYR A 151 -10.15 -42.14 -7.95
CA TYR A 151 -10.11 -40.96 -8.82
C TYR A 151 -8.82 -40.14 -8.63
N ALA A 152 -7.74 -40.79 -8.19
CA ALA A 152 -6.44 -40.11 -8.04
C ALA A 152 -5.99 -39.54 -9.40
N PRO A 153 -5.40 -38.34 -9.44
CA PRO A 153 -4.99 -37.67 -10.68
C PRO A 153 -4.15 -38.57 -11.61
N ILE A 154 -3.27 -39.38 -11.05
CA ILE A 154 -2.43 -40.31 -11.81
C ILE A 154 -3.24 -41.38 -12.57
N LYS A 155 -4.41 -41.78 -12.04
CA LYS A 155 -5.30 -42.72 -12.73
C LYS A 155 -6.17 -42.07 -13.81
N ILE A 156 -6.53 -40.80 -13.60
CA ILE A 156 -7.39 -40.05 -14.53
C ILE A 156 -6.57 -39.54 -15.71
N TYR A 157 -5.44 -38.92 -15.42
CA TYR A 157 -4.65 -38.19 -16.41
C TYR A 157 -3.51 -39.03 -17.03
N GLY A 158 -2.88 -39.92 -16.25
CA GLY A 158 -1.79 -40.75 -16.75
C GLY A 158 -0.58 -39.95 -17.21
N GLU A 159 0.10 -40.44 -18.25
CA GLU A 159 1.32 -39.81 -18.80
C GLU A 159 1.04 -38.82 -19.94
N THR A 160 -0.14 -38.89 -20.56
CA THR A 160 -0.47 -38.19 -21.81
C THR A 160 -1.39 -36.99 -21.62
N THR A 161 -1.84 -36.75 -20.39
CA THR A 161 -2.74 -35.64 -20.07
C THR A 161 -2.08 -34.69 -19.11
N GLU A 162 -2.16 -33.41 -19.43
CA GLU A 162 -1.66 -32.32 -18.59
C GLU A 162 -2.82 -31.42 -18.14
N VAL A 163 -2.72 -30.86 -16.94
CA VAL A 163 -3.68 -29.90 -16.40
C VAL A 163 -2.95 -28.62 -16.03
N ASP A 164 -3.22 -27.59 -16.83
CA ASP A 164 -2.68 -26.24 -16.59
C ASP A 164 -3.63 -25.41 -15.75
N ILE A 165 -3.09 -24.74 -14.73
CA ILE A 165 -3.85 -23.86 -13.84
C ILE A 165 -3.49 -22.40 -14.09
N LYS A 166 -4.51 -21.63 -14.48
CA LYS A 166 -4.42 -20.16 -14.58
C LYS A 166 -5.22 -19.54 -13.44
N VAL A 167 -4.53 -18.98 -12.46
CA VAL A 167 -5.15 -18.30 -11.30
C VAL A 167 -5.56 -16.89 -11.68
N ASN A 168 -6.79 -16.51 -11.32
CA ASN A 168 -7.27 -15.15 -11.47
C ASN A 168 -6.56 -14.24 -10.46
N PRO A 169 -5.93 -13.13 -10.87
CA PRO A 169 -5.25 -12.22 -9.95
C PRO A 169 -6.18 -11.50 -8.97
N ALA A 170 -7.48 -11.40 -9.28
CA ALA A 170 -8.48 -10.81 -8.40
C ALA A 170 -8.87 -11.79 -7.29
N ILE A 171 -8.10 -11.81 -6.21
CA ILE A 171 -8.34 -12.64 -5.03
C ILE A 171 -9.24 -11.87 -4.05
N THR A 172 -10.29 -12.54 -3.54
CA THR A 172 -11.20 -11.97 -2.55
C THR A 172 -10.85 -12.52 -1.16
N TYR A 173 -10.45 -11.66 -0.25
CA TYR A 173 -10.22 -12.04 1.15
C TYR A 173 -11.55 -11.98 1.92
N LEU A 174 -11.89 -13.07 2.61
CA LEU A 174 -13.18 -13.22 3.29
C LEU A 174 -13.12 -12.71 4.73
N ASN A 175 -11.95 -12.74 5.36
CA ASN A 175 -11.71 -12.25 6.71
C ASN A 175 -10.67 -11.12 6.69
N GLY A 176 -11.13 -9.89 6.76
CA GLY A 176 -10.29 -8.70 6.71
C GLY A 176 -10.24 -8.04 5.32
N LYS A 177 -9.87 -6.77 5.30
CA LYS A 177 -9.66 -6.02 4.07
C LYS A 177 -8.29 -6.37 3.50
N GLY A 178 -8.28 -7.27 2.53
CA GLY A 178 -7.18 -7.41 1.59
C GLY A 178 -5.81 -7.76 2.17
N GLY A 179 -5.70 -8.68 3.13
CA GLY A 179 -4.41 -9.09 3.72
C GLY A 179 -3.94 -8.22 4.89
N VAL A 180 -4.69 -7.17 5.23
CA VAL A 180 -4.52 -6.47 6.51
C VAL A 180 -5.07 -7.37 7.61
N LYS A 181 -4.34 -7.52 8.72
CA LYS A 181 -4.77 -8.24 9.92
C LYS A 181 -6.27 -8.02 10.14
N PRO A 182 -7.10 -9.09 10.16
CA PRO A 182 -8.50 -8.92 10.50
C PRO A 182 -8.58 -8.26 11.87
N GLU A 183 -9.42 -7.23 12.03
CA GLU A 183 -9.57 -6.48 13.31
C GLU A 183 -9.97 -7.38 14.49
N LYS A 184 -10.60 -8.53 14.21
CA LYS A 184 -10.84 -9.66 15.12
C LYS A 184 -10.47 -10.94 14.38
N GLY A 185 -9.17 -11.14 14.14
CA GLY A 185 -8.71 -12.32 13.42
C GLY A 185 -8.92 -13.56 14.24
N GLU A 186 -9.58 -14.55 13.63
CA GLU A 186 -9.54 -15.91 14.09
C GLU A 186 -8.06 -16.32 14.22
N LYS A 187 -7.72 -16.92 15.36
CA LYS A 187 -6.39 -17.44 15.60
C LYS A 187 -6.45 -18.96 15.52
N ASP A 188 -5.40 -19.53 14.95
CA ASP A 188 -5.24 -20.97 14.98
C ASP A 188 -4.81 -21.48 16.36
N GLN A 189 -4.65 -22.78 16.49
CA GLN A 189 -4.22 -23.45 17.73
C GLN A 189 -2.85 -22.98 18.25
N PHE A 190 -2.05 -22.34 17.43
CA PHE A 190 -0.72 -21.81 17.77
C PHE A 190 -0.73 -20.29 18.01
N GLY A 191 -1.92 -19.66 17.95
CA GLY A 191 -2.09 -18.21 18.16
C GLY A 191 -1.74 -17.33 16.96
N GLU A 192 -1.48 -17.92 15.77
CA GLU A 192 -1.24 -17.17 14.54
C GLU A 192 -2.56 -16.71 13.91
N THR A 193 -2.51 -15.57 13.23
CA THR A 193 -3.70 -15.00 12.56
C THR A 193 -4.06 -15.82 11.33
N VAL A 194 -5.32 -16.27 11.26
CA VAL A 194 -5.86 -17.00 10.12
C VAL A 194 -6.37 -16.03 9.07
N TYR A 195 -5.92 -16.20 7.84
CA TYR A 195 -6.40 -15.49 6.67
C TYR A 195 -7.22 -16.45 5.80
N THR A 196 -8.36 -16.01 5.30
CA THR A 196 -9.19 -16.81 4.39
C THR A 196 -9.41 -16.05 3.10
N ALA A 197 -9.11 -16.70 1.99
CA ALA A 197 -9.22 -16.14 0.65
C ALA A 197 -10.07 -17.03 -0.26
N LEU A 198 -10.88 -16.41 -1.09
CA LEU A 198 -11.56 -17.03 -2.22
C LEU A 198 -10.74 -16.73 -3.49
N VAL A 199 -10.23 -17.78 -4.10
CA VAL A 199 -9.36 -17.70 -5.28
C VAL A 199 -10.04 -18.40 -6.45
N ARG A 200 -10.35 -17.67 -7.51
CA ARG A 200 -10.87 -18.24 -8.75
C ARG A 200 -9.72 -18.64 -9.66
N TYR A 201 -9.89 -19.77 -10.32
CA TYR A 201 -8.91 -20.25 -11.29
C TYR A 201 -9.57 -21.03 -12.42
N THR A 202 -8.85 -21.12 -13.50
CA THR A 202 -9.25 -21.89 -14.68
C THR A 202 -8.31 -23.09 -14.80
N ALA A 203 -8.89 -24.27 -14.90
CA ALA A 203 -8.16 -25.51 -15.19
C ALA A 203 -8.38 -25.89 -16.65
N THR A 204 -7.27 -26.02 -17.39
CA THR A 204 -7.30 -26.44 -18.81
C THR A 204 -6.65 -27.81 -18.89
N VAL A 205 -7.48 -28.81 -19.22
CA VAL A 205 -7.04 -30.20 -19.44
C VAL A 205 -6.63 -30.33 -20.90
N LYS A 206 -5.38 -30.71 -21.11
CA LYS A 206 -4.78 -30.96 -22.43
C LYS A 206 -4.44 -32.44 -22.53
N LYS A 207 -4.99 -33.11 -23.53
CA LYS A 207 -4.69 -34.51 -23.82
C LYS A 207 -4.24 -34.62 -25.27
N ASP A 208 -3.23 -35.44 -25.51
CA ASP A 208 -2.65 -35.61 -26.83
C ASP A 208 -3.72 -36.02 -27.85
N GLY A 209 -3.83 -35.25 -28.95
CA GLY A 209 -4.79 -35.49 -30.02
C GLY A 209 -6.23 -35.03 -29.75
N GLU A 210 -6.52 -34.48 -28.59
CA GLU A 210 -7.85 -33.96 -28.24
C GLU A 210 -7.84 -32.41 -28.10
N MET A 211 -9.02 -31.77 -28.30
CA MET A 211 -9.13 -30.33 -28.01
C MET A 211 -9.06 -30.07 -26.50
N PRO A 212 -8.34 -29.02 -26.06
CA PRO A 212 -8.27 -28.67 -24.65
C PRO A 212 -9.64 -28.38 -24.06
N VAL A 213 -9.94 -28.94 -22.89
CA VAL A 213 -11.15 -28.69 -22.13
C VAL A 213 -10.85 -27.75 -20.98
N THR A 214 -11.64 -26.67 -20.89
CA THR A 214 -11.44 -25.63 -19.87
C THR A 214 -12.61 -25.63 -18.89
N THR A 215 -12.29 -25.60 -17.59
CA THR A 215 -13.28 -25.54 -16.51
C THR A 215 -12.91 -24.43 -15.52
N HIS A 216 -13.93 -23.83 -14.90
CA HIS A 216 -13.77 -22.74 -13.93
C HIS A 216 -14.03 -23.24 -12.51
N TRP A 217 -13.18 -22.83 -11.60
CA TRP A 217 -13.19 -23.27 -10.21
C TRP A 217 -13.00 -22.13 -9.25
N ALA A 218 -13.59 -22.24 -8.07
CA ALA A 218 -13.36 -21.37 -6.94
C ALA A 218 -12.80 -22.19 -5.78
N ALA A 219 -11.62 -21.81 -5.26
CA ALA A 219 -11.03 -22.39 -4.07
C ALA A 219 -11.13 -21.45 -2.88
N THR A 220 -11.69 -21.94 -1.78
CA THR A 220 -11.60 -21.26 -0.47
C THR A 220 -10.40 -21.82 0.28
N VAL A 221 -9.44 -20.95 0.56
CA VAL A 221 -8.16 -21.31 1.17
C VAL A 221 -7.99 -20.52 2.46
N SER A 222 -7.85 -21.21 3.60
CA SER A 222 -7.43 -20.58 4.85
C SER A 222 -5.96 -20.87 5.08
N PHE A 223 -5.20 -19.84 5.45
CA PHE A 223 -3.75 -19.93 5.60
C PHE A 223 -3.24 -19.05 6.74
N VAL A 224 -2.04 -19.36 7.20
CA VAL A 224 -1.31 -18.64 8.23
C VAL A 224 0.14 -18.41 7.79
N TYR A 225 0.82 -17.49 8.48
CA TYR A 225 2.26 -17.32 8.36
C TYR A 225 2.92 -17.76 9.67
N ARG A 226 3.63 -18.87 9.64
CA ARG A 226 4.34 -19.42 10.80
C ARG A 226 5.63 -18.66 11.06
N LYS A 227 5.84 -18.32 12.32
CA LYS A 227 7.09 -17.68 12.78
C LYS A 227 8.14 -18.69 13.26
N GLU A 228 7.78 -19.95 13.30
CA GLU A 228 8.69 -21.01 13.76
C GLU A 228 9.94 -21.10 12.87
N PRO A 229 11.09 -21.49 13.46
CA PRO A 229 12.32 -21.64 12.68
C PRO A 229 12.15 -22.77 11.67
N ILE A 230 12.01 -22.39 10.42
CA ILE A 230 12.01 -23.31 9.28
C ILE A 230 13.43 -23.86 9.10
N LYS A 231 13.59 -25.14 8.83
CA LYS A 231 14.89 -25.73 8.50
C LYS A 231 15.52 -24.96 7.35
N VAL A 232 16.85 -24.89 7.32
CA VAL A 232 17.59 -24.09 6.33
C VAL A 232 17.22 -24.47 4.90
N ASP A 233 17.06 -25.77 4.62
CA ASP A 233 16.70 -26.27 3.29
C ASP A 233 15.26 -25.89 2.90
N ASP A 234 14.34 -25.92 3.86
CA ASP A 234 12.93 -25.58 3.65
C ASP A 234 12.72 -24.08 3.40
N ARG A 235 13.65 -23.22 3.88
CA ARG A 235 13.61 -21.76 3.66
C ARG A 235 13.76 -21.35 2.19
N LEU A 236 14.40 -22.17 1.38
CA LEU A 236 14.52 -21.91 -0.06
C LEU A 236 13.17 -22.08 -0.77
N ILE A 237 12.30 -22.94 -0.25
CA ILE A 237 10.98 -23.22 -0.82
C ILE A 237 9.91 -22.32 -0.20
N ASN A 238 9.97 -22.12 1.12
CA ASN A 238 8.98 -21.37 1.90
C ASN A 238 9.65 -20.39 2.88
N PRO A 239 10.24 -19.29 2.42
CA PRO A 239 10.99 -18.36 3.25
C PRO A 239 10.14 -17.59 4.28
N VAL A 240 8.83 -17.49 4.05
CA VAL A 240 7.91 -16.68 4.87
C VAL A 240 7.06 -17.52 5.83
N GLY A 241 7.18 -18.85 5.79
CA GLY A 241 6.38 -19.73 6.62
C GLY A 241 4.90 -19.79 6.25
N PHE A 242 4.55 -19.56 4.98
CA PHE A 242 3.18 -19.69 4.49
C PHE A 242 2.69 -21.14 4.64
N GLN A 243 1.55 -21.34 5.31
CA GLN A 243 0.95 -22.66 5.46
C GLN A 243 -0.57 -22.61 5.29
N VAL A 244 -1.08 -23.47 4.42
CA VAL A 244 -2.51 -23.70 4.23
C VAL A 244 -3.02 -24.63 5.33
N ILE A 245 -4.04 -24.19 6.05
CA ILE A 245 -4.68 -24.92 7.16
C ILE A 245 -6.08 -25.43 6.83
N SER A 246 -6.71 -24.87 5.77
CA SER A 246 -7.98 -25.36 5.24
C SER A 246 -8.05 -25.16 3.74
N TYR A 247 -8.57 -26.13 3.02
CA TYR A 247 -8.73 -26.09 1.57
C TYR A 247 -10.04 -26.74 1.15
N ARG A 248 -10.81 -25.99 0.36
CA ARG A 248 -12.02 -26.47 -0.30
C ARG A 248 -12.09 -25.90 -1.70
N LYS A 249 -12.54 -26.69 -2.69
CA LYS A 249 -12.82 -26.20 -4.04
C LYS A 249 -14.23 -26.55 -4.46
N ASP A 250 -14.83 -25.66 -5.21
CA ASP A 250 -16.15 -25.82 -5.81
C ASP A 250 -16.05 -25.46 -7.30
N GLN A 251 -16.72 -26.21 -8.17
CA GLN A 251 -16.77 -25.89 -9.59
C GLN A 251 -17.73 -24.72 -9.77
N GLU A 252 -17.29 -23.67 -10.45
CA GLU A 252 -18.18 -22.59 -10.87
C GLU A 252 -18.93 -23.08 -12.12
N GLY A 253 -20.27 -23.12 -12.03
CA GLY A 253 -21.14 -23.70 -13.05
C GLY A 253 -20.90 -23.10 -14.42
N GLY A 254 -20.91 -23.99 -15.41
CA GLY A 254 -21.03 -23.66 -16.82
C GLY A 254 -22.47 -23.36 -17.18
#